data_1029afcfc5bf1b67fdb63fe1b92529fa
#
_entry.id   1029afcfc5bf1b67fdb63fe1b92529fa
#
_cell.length_a   1.000
_cell.length_b   1.000
_cell.length_c   1.000
_cell.angle_alpha   90.00
_cell.angle_beta   90.00
_cell.angle_gamma   90.00
#
_symmetry.space_group_name_H-M   'P 1'
#
loop_
_entity.id
_entity.type
_entity.pdbx_description
1 polymer ?
#
loop_
_entity_poly.entity_id
_entity_poly.type
_entity_poly.pdbx_seq_one_letter_code
_entity_poly.pdbx_strand_id
1 'polypeptide(L)'
;MKPCLIIGSTVCDVIINLPEIPASAQDANIYGQTLQIGGCAFNVVSILQQLSMPYTFLSPVGTGVYGKFVETELQKAGITTTIRTAQENGCCYCLVEDSGERTFLSYHGAEYTFQKEWTDSLDLSSYEYIYACGIEIEDKDGPRIVDCLASCDGQVVFAPGPRYAHISQEIMNRIYALKPILHVNEIELRGLSGKTDINEGLQELYKRTGNIVIVTLGENGSTSYDGSNFVHAPSKKVTVADTIGAGDSHVGAVIAGLCMHANMKDILLFANDIAGAVVSKKGAGLEPASALEIYHQYF
;
A
#
# COMPACT_ATOMS: atom_id res chain seq x y z
N MET A 1 -4.85 8.00 21.26
CA MET A 1 -4.93 7.75 19.81
C MET A 1 -5.66 6.44 19.60
N LYS A 2 -6.68 6.41 18.76
CA LYS A 2 -7.35 5.16 18.39
C LYS A 2 -6.47 4.37 17.42
N PRO A 3 -6.54 3.02 17.39
CA PRO A 3 -5.77 2.23 16.45
C PRO A 3 -6.28 2.35 15.01
N CYS A 4 -5.42 2.01 14.05
CA CYS A 4 -5.79 1.82 12.65
C CYS A 4 -6.03 0.33 12.38
N LEU A 5 -6.97 0.00 11.49
CA LEU A 5 -7.16 -1.34 10.96
C LEU A 5 -6.53 -1.40 9.56
N ILE A 6 -5.55 -2.27 9.37
CA ILE A 6 -4.86 -2.45 8.10
C ILE A 6 -5.21 -3.84 7.56
N ILE A 7 -5.89 -3.87 6.42
CA ILE A 7 -6.36 -5.10 5.78
C ILE A 7 -5.59 -5.29 4.48
N GLY A 8 -4.97 -6.45 4.32
CA GLY A 8 -4.31 -6.82 3.07
C GLY A 8 -3.11 -7.75 3.23
N SER A 9 -2.37 -7.92 2.16
CA SER A 9 -1.36 -8.95 2.03
C SER A 9 0.00 -8.62 2.64
N THR A 10 0.66 -9.69 3.07
CA THR A 10 2.10 -9.76 3.27
C THR A 10 2.64 -10.80 2.29
N VAL A 11 3.50 -10.39 1.39
CA VAL A 11 3.95 -11.19 0.24
C VAL A 11 5.44 -11.52 0.35
N CYS A 12 5.82 -12.70 -0.12
CA CYS A 12 7.21 -13.01 -0.41
C CYS A 12 7.53 -12.55 -1.84
N ASP A 13 8.33 -11.50 -1.99
CA ASP A 13 8.87 -11.09 -3.28
C ASP A 13 10.13 -11.88 -3.60
N VAL A 14 10.09 -12.63 -4.70
CA VAL A 14 11.22 -13.39 -5.24
C VAL A 14 11.88 -12.53 -6.31
N ILE A 15 12.92 -11.79 -5.94
CA ILE A 15 13.64 -10.90 -6.85
C ILE A 15 14.65 -11.70 -7.63
N ILE A 16 14.52 -11.71 -8.95
CA ILE A 16 15.34 -12.46 -9.89
C ILE A 16 16.05 -11.48 -10.82
N ASN A 17 17.38 -11.50 -10.81
CA ASN A 17 18.19 -10.66 -11.69
C ASN A 17 18.65 -11.49 -12.90
N LEU A 18 18.43 -10.93 -14.11
CA LEU A 18 18.73 -11.57 -15.38
C LEU A 18 19.11 -10.51 -16.41
N PRO A 19 19.84 -10.89 -17.50
CA PRO A 19 20.21 -9.94 -18.54
C PRO A 19 18.99 -9.34 -19.24
N GLU A 20 18.05 -10.18 -19.66
CA GLU A 20 16.78 -9.83 -20.32
C GLU A 20 15.79 -10.98 -20.16
N ILE A 21 14.49 -10.67 -20.23
CA ILE A 21 13.44 -11.68 -20.20
C ILE A 21 13.45 -12.45 -21.51
N PRO A 22 13.60 -13.80 -21.47
CA PRO A 22 13.64 -14.60 -22.69
C PRO A 22 12.29 -14.59 -23.40
N ALA A 23 12.31 -14.59 -24.72
CA ALA A 23 11.09 -14.79 -25.52
C ALA A 23 10.54 -16.22 -25.34
N SER A 24 9.30 -16.44 -25.75
CA SER A 24 8.67 -17.78 -25.70
C SER A 24 9.55 -18.83 -26.39
N ALA A 25 9.69 -19.99 -25.77
CA ALA A 25 10.51 -21.12 -26.20
C ALA A 25 12.04 -20.87 -26.11
N GLN A 26 12.48 -19.83 -25.41
CA GLN A 26 13.88 -19.59 -25.09
C GLN A 26 14.14 -19.82 -23.59
N ASP A 27 15.41 -19.95 -23.23
CA ASP A 27 15.86 -20.02 -21.83
C ASP A 27 16.85 -18.90 -21.52
N ALA A 28 16.99 -18.55 -20.25
CA ALA A 28 17.97 -17.60 -19.79
C ALA A 28 18.57 -18.03 -18.44
N ASN A 29 19.83 -17.72 -18.23
CA ASN A 29 20.48 -17.89 -16.94
C ASN A 29 20.23 -16.64 -16.08
N ILE A 30 19.73 -16.85 -14.88
CA ILE A 30 19.69 -15.82 -13.84
C ILE A 30 21.05 -15.75 -13.14
N TYR A 31 21.46 -14.57 -12.72
CA TYR A 31 22.73 -14.37 -12.00
C TYR A 31 22.53 -13.93 -10.54
N GLY A 32 21.29 -13.73 -10.10
CA GLY A 32 20.96 -13.42 -8.71
C GLY A 32 19.52 -13.75 -8.37
N GLN A 33 19.31 -14.23 -7.16
CA GLN A 33 17.98 -14.41 -6.59
C GLN A 33 18.01 -14.06 -5.12
N THR A 34 17.01 -13.26 -4.67
CA THR A 34 16.81 -12.92 -3.26
C THR A 34 15.34 -12.98 -2.91
N LEU A 35 15.04 -13.30 -1.65
CA LEU A 35 13.70 -13.19 -1.10
C LEU A 35 13.61 -11.92 -0.28
N GLN A 36 12.55 -11.16 -0.48
CA GLN A 36 12.23 -9.97 0.32
C GLN A 36 10.78 -10.05 0.79
N ILE A 37 10.52 -9.48 1.95
CA ILE A 37 9.14 -9.31 2.41
C ILE A 37 8.58 -8.03 1.79
N GLY A 38 7.35 -8.11 1.31
CA GLY A 38 6.63 -7.02 0.67
C GLY A 38 5.13 -7.16 0.86
N GLY A 39 4.39 -6.55 -0.04
CA GLY A 39 2.92 -6.44 0.00
C GLY A 39 2.47 -5.06 0.46
N CYS A 40 1.43 -4.52 -0.19
CA CYS A 40 1.02 -3.13 0.05
C CYS A 40 0.64 -2.87 1.50
N ALA A 41 -0.13 -3.78 2.11
CA ALA A 41 -0.55 -3.62 3.50
C ALA A 41 0.62 -3.80 4.48
N PHE A 42 1.57 -4.72 4.20
CA PHE A 42 2.78 -4.85 5.00
C PHE A 42 3.62 -3.57 4.94
N ASN A 43 3.79 -2.96 3.77
CA ASN A 43 4.56 -1.73 3.63
C ASN A 43 3.94 -0.57 4.42
N VAL A 44 2.60 -0.45 4.42
CA VAL A 44 1.86 0.53 5.25
C VAL A 44 2.10 0.26 6.73
N VAL A 45 1.93 -0.99 7.19
CA VAL A 45 2.12 -1.38 8.61
C VAL A 45 3.56 -1.16 9.03
N SER A 46 4.54 -1.41 8.16
CA SER A 46 5.96 -1.20 8.46
C SER A 46 6.23 0.26 8.86
N ILE A 47 5.64 1.23 8.19
CA ILE A 47 5.75 2.65 8.56
C ILE A 47 5.05 2.92 9.90
N LEU A 48 3.83 2.43 10.09
CA LEU A 48 3.10 2.62 11.36
C LEU A 48 3.86 2.02 12.54
N GLN A 49 4.44 0.82 12.38
CA GLN A 49 5.26 0.14 13.39
C GLN A 49 6.50 0.96 13.75
N GLN A 50 7.23 1.48 12.74
CA GLN A 50 8.42 2.30 12.95
C GLN A 50 8.12 3.61 13.69
N LEU A 51 6.92 4.16 13.46
CA LEU A 51 6.42 5.36 14.14
C LEU A 51 5.73 5.06 15.48
N SER A 52 5.70 3.80 15.92
CA SER A 52 5.03 3.36 17.16
C SER A 52 3.54 3.74 17.19
N MET A 53 2.88 3.79 16.03
CA MET A 53 1.45 4.04 15.93
C MET A 53 0.65 2.77 16.27
N PRO A 54 -0.47 2.86 16.98
CA PRO A 54 -1.29 1.68 17.28
C PRO A 54 -2.03 1.21 16.03
N TYR A 55 -1.96 -0.09 15.76
CA TYR A 55 -2.68 -0.71 14.64
C TYR A 55 -3.11 -2.15 14.95
N THR A 56 -4.08 -2.63 14.19
CA THR A 56 -4.41 -4.06 14.04
C THR A 56 -4.15 -4.45 12.59
N PHE A 57 -3.41 -5.54 12.38
CA PHE A 57 -3.05 -6.01 11.05
C PHE A 57 -3.80 -7.30 10.70
N LEU A 58 -4.73 -7.22 9.77
CA LEU A 58 -5.43 -8.36 9.19
C LEU A 58 -4.72 -8.80 7.90
N SER A 59 -3.70 -9.60 8.06
CA SER A 59 -2.92 -10.19 6.97
C SER A 59 -2.76 -11.69 7.24
N PRO A 60 -3.37 -12.55 6.42
CA PRO A 60 -3.26 -13.99 6.63
C PRO A 60 -1.86 -14.49 6.27
N VAL A 61 -1.35 -15.38 7.12
CA VAL A 61 -0.11 -16.13 6.88
C VAL A 61 -0.46 -17.60 6.76
N GLY A 62 -0.11 -18.18 5.65
CA GLY A 62 -0.36 -19.58 5.34
C GLY A 62 0.85 -20.47 5.59
N THR A 63 0.89 -21.57 4.88
CA THR A 63 1.92 -22.60 4.96
C THR A 63 2.89 -22.55 3.77
N GLY A 64 3.74 -23.56 3.63
CA GLY A 64 4.71 -23.69 2.55
C GLY A 64 5.97 -22.86 2.76
N VAL A 65 6.82 -22.83 1.74
CA VAL A 65 8.14 -22.14 1.80
C VAL A 65 7.96 -20.64 1.99
N TYR A 66 7.05 -20.05 1.24
CA TYR A 66 6.78 -18.61 1.29
C TYR A 66 6.06 -18.19 2.58
N GLY A 67 5.12 -19.02 3.08
CA GLY A 67 4.47 -18.77 4.37
C GLY A 67 5.48 -18.79 5.53
N LYS A 68 6.40 -19.73 5.53
CA LYS A 68 7.47 -19.77 6.54
C LYS A 68 8.41 -18.59 6.46
N PHE A 69 8.75 -18.14 5.25
CA PHE A 69 9.55 -16.93 5.04
C PHE A 69 8.82 -15.69 5.60
N VAL A 70 7.56 -15.47 5.18
CA VAL A 70 6.72 -14.36 5.64
C VAL A 70 6.62 -14.34 7.17
N GLU A 71 6.31 -15.47 7.80
CA GLU A 71 6.24 -15.59 9.27
C GLU A 71 7.55 -15.16 9.94
N THR A 72 8.69 -15.60 9.39
CA THR A 72 10.01 -15.28 9.93
C THR A 72 10.31 -13.79 9.83
N GLU A 73 10.03 -13.17 8.68
CA GLU A 73 10.30 -11.75 8.46
C GLU A 73 9.37 -10.85 9.28
N LEU A 74 8.08 -11.21 9.42
CA LEU A 74 7.15 -10.52 10.33
C LEU A 74 7.65 -10.53 11.78
N GLN A 75 8.14 -11.70 12.25
CA GLN A 75 8.72 -11.82 13.60
C GLN A 75 9.95 -10.92 13.76
N LYS A 76 10.84 -10.86 12.78
CA LYS A 76 12.02 -9.97 12.81
C LYS A 76 11.63 -8.49 12.84
N ALA A 77 10.58 -8.11 12.11
CA ALA A 77 10.07 -6.74 12.09
C ALA A 77 9.25 -6.38 13.35
N GLY A 78 8.98 -7.33 14.26
CA GLY A 78 8.11 -7.11 15.41
C GLY A 78 6.64 -6.84 15.03
N ILE A 79 6.25 -7.21 13.80
CA ILE A 79 4.90 -7.05 13.29
C ILE A 79 4.13 -8.35 13.54
N THR A 80 2.94 -8.23 14.13
CA THR A 80 2.11 -9.40 14.45
C THR A 80 0.83 -9.42 13.65
N THR A 81 0.46 -10.62 13.18
CA THR A 81 -0.87 -10.95 12.71
C THR A 81 -1.31 -12.24 13.35
N THR A 82 -2.58 -12.31 13.72
CA THR A 82 -3.16 -13.51 14.36
C THR A 82 -3.76 -14.50 13.35
N ILE A 83 -3.86 -14.09 12.09
CA ILE A 83 -4.51 -14.89 11.05
C ILE A 83 -3.54 -15.96 10.56
N ARG A 84 -3.94 -17.23 10.72
CA ARG A 84 -3.22 -18.40 10.22
C ARG A 84 -4.17 -19.26 9.40
N THR A 85 -3.71 -19.72 8.23
CA THR A 85 -4.49 -20.57 7.33
C THR A 85 -3.71 -21.82 6.95
N ALA A 86 -4.43 -22.87 6.55
CA ALA A 86 -3.83 -24.11 6.05
C ALA A 86 -3.41 -24.01 4.57
N GLN A 87 -3.90 -23.00 3.85
CA GLN A 87 -3.51 -22.74 2.47
C GLN A 87 -2.05 -22.26 2.41
N GLU A 88 -1.32 -22.60 1.35
CA GLU A 88 0.03 -22.10 1.15
C GLU A 88 0.02 -20.60 0.77
N ASN A 89 1.04 -19.86 1.21
CA ASN A 89 1.30 -18.53 0.65
C ASN A 89 1.73 -18.62 -0.81
N GLY A 90 1.32 -17.65 -1.58
CA GLY A 90 1.88 -17.36 -2.88
C GLY A 90 3.17 -16.54 -2.80
N CYS A 91 3.56 -15.98 -3.92
CA CYS A 91 4.71 -15.08 -4.02
C CYS A 91 4.54 -14.14 -5.22
N CYS A 92 5.35 -13.10 -5.25
CA CYS A 92 5.52 -12.24 -6.42
C CYS A 92 6.93 -12.44 -6.99
N TYR A 93 7.05 -12.96 -8.20
CA TYR A 93 8.32 -12.97 -8.92
C TYR A 93 8.57 -11.60 -9.53
N CYS A 94 9.63 -10.92 -9.10
CA CYS A 94 10.08 -9.66 -9.64
C CYS A 94 11.31 -9.91 -10.52
N LEU A 95 11.11 -9.93 -11.83
CA LEU A 95 12.19 -10.07 -12.81
C LEU A 95 12.79 -8.71 -13.05
N VAL A 96 14.10 -8.58 -12.79
CA VAL A 96 14.85 -7.32 -12.90
C VAL A 96 15.91 -7.49 -13.99
N GLU A 97 15.74 -6.78 -15.10
CA GLU A 97 16.66 -6.79 -16.22
C GLU A 97 17.84 -5.84 -16.02
N ASP A 98 18.93 -6.05 -16.76
CA ASP A 98 20.10 -5.16 -16.75
C ASP A 98 19.76 -3.72 -17.17
N SER A 99 18.69 -3.54 -17.94
CA SER A 99 18.11 -2.24 -18.29
C SER A 99 17.55 -1.48 -17.10
N GLY A 100 17.29 -2.19 -15.98
CA GLY A 100 16.56 -1.69 -14.81
C GLY A 100 15.04 -1.86 -14.91
N GLU A 101 14.53 -2.34 -16.04
CA GLU A 101 13.09 -2.66 -16.20
C GLU A 101 12.71 -3.83 -15.30
N ARG A 102 11.44 -3.83 -14.88
CA ARG A 102 10.89 -4.83 -13.96
C ARG A 102 9.59 -5.41 -14.48
N THR A 103 9.49 -6.73 -14.40
CA THR A 103 8.27 -7.47 -14.71
C THR A 103 7.84 -8.28 -13.50
N PHE A 104 6.56 -8.19 -13.15
CA PHE A 104 6.00 -8.87 -11.99
C PHE A 104 5.09 -10.01 -12.42
N LEU A 105 5.29 -11.19 -11.84
CA LEU A 105 4.45 -12.37 -12.01
C LEU A 105 3.95 -12.81 -10.62
N SER A 106 2.69 -12.57 -10.33
CA SER A 106 2.11 -12.87 -9.03
C SER A 106 1.39 -14.22 -9.04
N TYR A 107 1.71 -15.05 -8.07
CA TYR A 107 0.97 -16.24 -7.71
C TYR A 107 0.27 -16.00 -6.37
N HIS A 108 -1.06 -15.84 -6.41
CA HIS A 108 -1.87 -15.51 -5.24
C HIS A 108 -2.15 -16.77 -4.41
N GLY A 109 -1.82 -16.72 -3.14
CA GLY A 109 -2.02 -17.77 -2.16
C GLY A 109 -2.89 -17.33 -0.98
N ALA A 110 -2.53 -17.79 0.20
CA ALA A 110 -3.21 -17.48 1.45
C ALA A 110 -3.36 -15.97 1.71
N GLU A 111 -2.34 -15.19 1.37
CA GLU A 111 -2.22 -13.76 1.62
C GLU A 111 -3.27 -12.90 0.88
N TYR A 112 -3.90 -13.46 -0.15
CA TYR A 112 -4.98 -12.80 -0.91
C TYR A 112 -6.38 -13.33 -0.54
N THR A 113 -6.50 -14.09 0.55
CA THR A 113 -7.80 -14.57 1.03
C THR A 113 -8.33 -13.67 2.13
N PHE A 114 -9.65 -13.65 2.29
CA PHE A 114 -10.32 -12.95 3.38
C PHE A 114 -11.54 -13.74 3.86
N GLN A 115 -11.66 -13.91 5.18
CA GLN A 115 -12.79 -14.56 5.82
C GLN A 115 -13.42 -13.60 6.84
N LYS A 116 -14.74 -13.53 6.86
CA LYS A 116 -15.49 -12.63 7.76
C LYS A 116 -15.17 -12.93 9.23
N GLU A 117 -14.99 -14.19 9.55
CA GLU A 117 -14.72 -14.70 10.90
C GLU A 117 -13.46 -14.10 11.52
N TRP A 118 -12.53 -13.61 10.70
CA TRP A 118 -11.30 -12.95 11.18
C TRP A 118 -11.57 -11.63 11.89
N THR A 119 -12.76 -11.06 11.69
CA THR A 119 -13.19 -9.80 12.32
C THR A 119 -14.11 -10.00 13.52
N ASP A 120 -14.57 -11.24 13.80
CA ASP A 120 -15.56 -11.50 14.85
C ASP A 120 -15.08 -11.12 16.27
N SER A 121 -13.76 -11.14 16.50
CA SER A 121 -13.17 -10.75 17.78
C SER A 121 -12.78 -9.27 17.86
N LEU A 122 -13.00 -8.51 16.79
CA LEU A 122 -12.60 -7.11 16.70
C LEU A 122 -13.78 -6.18 16.98
N ASP A 123 -13.52 -5.15 17.77
CA ASP A 123 -14.45 -4.03 17.88
C ASP A 123 -14.23 -3.07 16.69
N LEU A 124 -14.98 -3.30 15.61
CA LEU A 124 -14.85 -2.54 14.36
C LEU A 124 -15.19 -1.03 14.52
N SER A 125 -15.84 -0.63 15.63
CA SER A 125 -16.12 0.77 15.96
C SER A 125 -14.94 1.50 16.62
N SER A 126 -13.94 0.75 17.08
CA SER A 126 -12.80 1.30 17.82
C SER A 126 -11.71 1.93 16.92
N TYR A 127 -11.72 1.61 15.62
CA TYR A 127 -10.70 2.07 14.68
C TYR A 127 -10.96 3.49 14.18
N GLU A 128 -9.89 4.28 14.04
CA GLU A 128 -9.99 5.65 13.50
C GLU A 128 -9.88 5.67 11.99
N TYR A 129 -8.91 4.94 11.46
CA TYR A 129 -8.70 4.76 10.01
C TYR A 129 -8.64 3.28 9.67
N ILE A 130 -9.21 2.93 8.51
CA ILE A 130 -9.18 1.58 7.97
C ILE A 130 -8.55 1.63 6.58
N TYR A 131 -7.46 0.91 6.37
CA TYR A 131 -6.78 0.83 5.10
C TYR A 131 -7.10 -0.47 4.36
N ALA A 132 -7.31 -0.35 3.05
CA ALA A 132 -7.32 -1.47 2.11
C ALA A 132 -6.68 -1.06 0.77
N CYS A 133 -6.06 -2.04 0.11
CA CYS A 133 -5.45 -1.88 -1.22
C CYS A 133 -6.33 -2.54 -2.29
N GLY A 134 -6.22 -2.03 -3.51
CA GLY A 134 -6.98 -2.56 -4.64
C GLY A 134 -6.56 -3.95 -5.09
N ILE A 135 -5.33 -4.39 -4.79
CA ILE A 135 -4.83 -5.70 -5.18
C ILE A 135 -5.65 -6.82 -4.52
N GLU A 136 -5.96 -6.70 -3.24
CA GLU A 136 -6.80 -7.66 -2.53
C GLU A 136 -8.28 -7.51 -2.91
N ILE A 137 -8.69 -6.31 -3.28
CA ILE A 137 -10.08 -6.01 -3.67
C ILE A 137 -10.44 -6.59 -5.04
N GLU A 138 -9.48 -6.71 -5.97
CA GLU A 138 -9.74 -7.33 -7.27
C GLU A 138 -9.90 -8.85 -7.20
N ASP A 139 -9.37 -9.49 -6.16
CA ASP A 139 -9.43 -10.94 -5.99
C ASP A 139 -10.84 -11.39 -5.56
N LYS A 140 -11.06 -12.71 -5.59
CA LYS A 140 -12.35 -13.36 -5.33
C LYS A 140 -12.99 -12.99 -3.98
N ASP A 141 -12.18 -12.69 -2.97
CA ASP A 141 -12.63 -12.31 -1.64
C ASP A 141 -12.78 -10.79 -1.46
N GLY A 142 -12.47 -9.99 -2.49
CA GLY A 142 -12.61 -8.54 -2.47
C GLY A 142 -13.98 -8.03 -2.02
N PRO A 143 -15.12 -8.61 -2.50
CA PRO A 143 -16.45 -8.23 -2.01
C PRO A 143 -16.61 -8.36 -0.49
N ARG A 144 -15.98 -9.36 0.14
CA ARG A 144 -16.02 -9.57 1.61
C ARG A 144 -15.18 -8.52 2.35
N ILE A 145 -14.05 -8.11 1.76
CA ILE A 145 -13.24 -7.00 2.31
C ILE A 145 -14.09 -5.72 2.29
N VAL A 146 -14.78 -5.44 1.18
CA VAL A 146 -15.66 -4.26 1.09
C VAL A 146 -16.82 -4.33 2.09
N ASP A 147 -17.39 -5.51 2.36
CA ASP A 147 -18.40 -5.70 3.42
C ASP A 147 -17.79 -5.39 4.80
N CYS A 148 -16.55 -5.82 5.06
CA CYS A 148 -15.84 -5.49 6.30
C CYS A 148 -15.62 -3.98 6.43
N LEU A 149 -15.13 -3.32 5.38
CA LEU A 149 -14.95 -1.87 5.35
C LEU A 149 -16.25 -1.13 5.67
N ALA A 150 -17.37 -1.60 5.10
CA ALA A 150 -18.70 -1.02 5.32
C ALA A 150 -19.23 -1.23 6.76
N SER A 151 -18.67 -2.20 7.48
CA SER A 151 -19.05 -2.51 8.88
C SER A 151 -18.21 -1.72 9.91
N CYS A 152 -17.22 -0.97 9.47
CA CYS A 152 -16.37 -0.16 10.34
C CYS A 152 -16.91 1.26 10.46
N ASP A 153 -16.80 1.86 11.64
CA ASP A 153 -17.18 3.27 11.87
C ASP A 153 -16.09 4.25 11.49
N GLY A 154 -14.84 3.79 11.40
CA GLY A 154 -13.67 4.62 11.08
C GLY A 154 -13.61 5.06 9.61
N GLN A 155 -12.75 6.02 9.33
CA GLN A 155 -12.57 6.56 7.99
C GLN A 155 -11.76 5.59 7.11
N VAL A 156 -12.34 5.17 5.99
CA VAL A 156 -11.63 4.33 5.01
C VAL A 156 -10.58 5.15 4.28
N VAL A 157 -9.37 4.61 4.18
CA VAL A 157 -8.26 5.06 3.31
C VAL A 157 -8.05 3.97 2.26
N PHE A 158 -8.28 4.30 1.01
CA PHE A 158 -8.23 3.34 -0.09
C PHE A 158 -7.16 3.71 -1.12
N ALA A 159 -6.27 2.77 -1.40
CA ALA A 159 -5.28 2.88 -2.47
C ALA A 159 -5.57 1.81 -3.53
N PRO A 160 -6.16 2.15 -4.70
CA PRO A 160 -6.52 1.18 -5.73
C PRO A 160 -5.30 0.43 -6.29
N GLY A 161 -4.15 1.07 -6.32
CA GLY A 161 -2.90 0.46 -6.79
C GLY A 161 -2.88 0.20 -8.31
N PRO A 162 -1.83 -0.47 -8.80
CA PRO A 162 -1.61 -0.63 -10.25
C PRO A 162 -2.68 -1.50 -10.94
N ARG A 163 -3.45 -2.25 -10.17
CA ARG A 163 -4.48 -3.15 -10.69
C ARG A 163 -5.89 -2.57 -10.66
N TYR A 164 -6.02 -1.25 -10.44
CA TYR A 164 -7.30 -0.53 -10.39
C TYR A 164 -8.25 -0.84 -11.56
N ALA A 165 -7.69 -1.10 -12.74
CA ALA A 165 -8.48 -1.42 -13.95
C ALA A 165 -9.13 -2.81 -13.92
N HIS A 166 -8.70 -3.69 -13.02
CA HIS A 166 -9.26 -5.04 -12.83
C HIS A 166 -10.37 -5.07 -11.78
N ILE A 167 -10.50 -4.03 -10.96
CA ILE A 167 -11.60 -3.93 -10.00
C ILE A 167 -12.89 -3.62 -10.76
N SER A 168 -13.92 -4.43 -10.58
CA SER A 168 -15.20 -4.21 -11.26
C SER A 168 -15.82 -2.86 -10.87
N GLN A 169 -16.56 -2.25 -11.81
CA GLN A 169 -17.24 -0.97 -11.56
C GLN A 169 -18.23 -1.07 -10.38
N GLU A 170 -18.86 -2.23 -10.20
CA GLU A 170 -19.77 -2.48 -9.07
C GLU A 170 -19.02 -2.36 -7.74
N ILE A 171 -17.88 -3.03 -7.60
CA ILE A 171 -17.04 -2.98 -6.40
C ILE A 171 -16.49 -1.57 -6.17
N MET A 172 -16.01 -0.89 -7.22
CA MET A 172 -15.56 0.49 -7.10
C MET A 172 -16.67 1.44 -6.62
N ASN A 173 -17.89 1.27 -7.12
CA ASN A 173 -19.04 2.07 -6.67
C ASN A 173 -19.38 1.82 -5.19
N ARG A 174 -19.28 0.58 -4.72
CA ARG A 174 -19.44 0.25 -3.29
C ARG A 174 -18.37 0.91 -2.44
N ILE A 175 -17.11 0.92 -2.89
CA ILE A 175 -16.02 1.60 -2.20
C ILE A 175 -16.24 3.11 -2.18
N TYR A 176 -16.62 3.73 -3.29
CA TYR A 176 -16.90 5.17 -3.33
C TYR A 176 -18.05 5.57 -2.42
N ALA A 177 -19.06 4.70 -2.25
CA ALA A 177 -20.17 4.93 -1.32
C ALA A 177 -19.72 5.00 0.15
N LEU A 178 -18.57 4.41 0.50
CA LEU A 178 -17.95 4.53 1.84
C LEU A 178 -17.24 5.86 2.05
N LYS A 179 -17.23 6.74 1.05
CA LYS A 179 -16.53 8.04 1.07
C LYS A 179 -15.07 7.91 1.53
N PRO A 180 -14.25 7.09 0.86
CA PRO A 180 -12.87 6.89 1.27
C PRO A 180 -12.03 8.15 1.05
N ILE A 181 -11.01 8.35 1.89
CA ILE A 181 -9.83 9.12 1.49
C ILE A 181 -9.15 8.28 0.41
N LEU A 182 -9.06 8.83 -0.80
CA LEU A 182 -8.52 8.10 -1.94
C LEU A 182 -7.06 8.51 -2.16
N HIS A 183 -6.17 7.53 -2.20
CA HIS A 183 -4.76 7.75 -2.46
C HIS A 183 -4.36 7.06 -3.77
N VAL A 184 -3.87 7.83 -4.73
CA VAL A 184 -3.55 7.35 -6.08
C VAL A 184 -2.20 7.92 -6.56
N ASN A 185 -1.58 7.28 -7.53
CA ASN A 185 -0.53 7.90 -8.32
C ASN A 185 -1.12 8.59 -9.57
N GLU A 186 -0.25 9.26 -10.34
CA GLU A 186 -0.68 10.01 -11.54
C GLU A 186 -1.35 9.11 -12.58
N ILE A 187 -0.84 7.88 -12.79
CA ILE A 187 -1.39 6.93 -13.77
C ILE A 187 -2.78 6.47 -13.32
N GLU A 188 -2.92 6.12 -12.06
CA GLU A 188 -4.18 5.71 -11.46
C GLU A 188 -5.21 6.85 -11.47
N LEU A 189 -4.78 8.09 -11.14
CA LEU A 189 -5.63 9.27 -11.22
C LEU A 189 -6.21 9.43 -12.62
N ARG A 190 -5.37 9.41 -13.64
CA ARG A 190 -5.77 9.57 -15.04
C ARG A 190 -6.70 8.45 -15.49
N GLY A 191 -6.35 7.20 -15.15
CA GLY A 191 -7.16 6.04 -15.52
C GLY A 191 -8.53 6.01 -14.85
N LEU A 192 -8.60 6.32 -13.56
CA LEU A 192 -9.86 6.34 -12.81
C LEU A 192 -10.73 7.54 -13.16
N SER A 193 -10.15 8.73 -13.31
CA SER A 193 -10.92 9.96 -13.58
C SER A 193 -11.30 10.13 -15.04
N GLY A 194 -10.50 9.57 -15.96
CA GLY A 194 -10.59 9.84 -17.39
C GLY A 194 -10.07 11.23 -17.78
N LYS A 195 -9.32 11.89 -16.89
CA LYS A 195 -8.78 13.24 -17.10
C LYS A 195 -7.28 13.21 -17.28
N THR A 196 -6.75 14.12 -18.09
CA THR A 196 -5.31 14.29 -18.29
C THR A 196 -4.69 15.33 -17.35
N ASP A 197 -5.46 16.36 -17.01
CA ASP A 197 -5.05 17.39 -16.03
C ASP A 197 -5.22 16.85 -14.61
N ILE A 198 -4.21 17.10 -13.75
CA ILE A 198 -4.18 16.60 -12.37
C ILE A 198 -5.31 17.20 -11.53
N ASN A 199 -5.53 18.51 -11.63
CA ASN A 199 -6.55 19.18 -10.82
C ASN A 199 -7.96 18.77 -11.24
N GLU A 200 -8.22 18.63 -12.55
CA GLU A 200 -9.49 18.10 -13.05
C GLU A 200 -9.69 16.64 -12.60
N GLY A 201 -8.63 15.84 -12.61
CA GLY A 201 -8.66 14.46 -12.13
C GLY A 201 -9.01 14.36 -10.65
N LEU A 202 -8.37 15.16 -9.81
CA LEU A 202 -8.65 15.24 -8.38
C LEU A 202 -10.11 15.66 -8.11
N GLN A 203 -10.60 16.69 -8.82
CA GLN A 203 -11.99 17.15 -8.70
C GLN A 203 -12.99 16.08 -9.13
N GLU A 204 -12.71 15.35 -10.22
CA GLU A 204 -13.57 14.28 -10.71
C GLU A 204 -13.65 13.11 -9.71
N LEU A 205 -12.51 12.70 -9.14
CA LEU A 205 -12.49 11.63 -8.13
C LEU A 205 -13.13 12.09 -6.81
N TYR A 206 -12.94 13.34 -6.41
CA TYR A 206 -13.66 13.91 -5.26
C TYR A 206 -15.19 13.85 -5.42
N LYS A 207 -15.73 14.15 -6.62
CA LYS A 207 -17.16 14.03 -6.88
C LYS A 207 -17.69 12.62 -6.64
N ARG A 208 -16.86 11.60 -6.88
CA ARG A 208 -17.22 10.18 -6.69
C ARG A 208 -17.12 9.73 -5.24
N THR A 209 -16.07 10.18 -4.55
CA THR A 209 -15.81 9.77 -3.16
C THR A 209 -16.49 10.70 -2.14
N GLY A 210 -16.67 11.97 -2.46
CA GLY A 210 -17.13 12.98 -1.51
C GLY A 210 -16.14 13.22 -0.36
N ASN A 211 -14.86 12.88 -0.55
CA ASN A 211 -13.80 12.98 0.45
C ASN A 211 -12.45 13.28 -0.20
N ILE A 212 -11.44 13.56 0.62
CA ILE A 212 -10.09 13.93 0.21
C ILE A 212 -9.53 12.93 -0.81
N VAL A 213 -8.99 13.46 -1.89
CA VAL A 213 -8.23 12.71 -2.88
C VAL A 213 -6.78 13.20 -2.85
N ILE A 214 -5.84 12.26 -2.74
CA ILE A 214 -4.40 12.53 -2.71
C ILE A 214 -3.78 11.87 -3.93
N VAL A 215 -2.96 12.62 -4.68
CA VAL A 215 -2.16 12.10 -5.80
C VAL A 215 -0.68 12.27 -5.55
N THR A 216 0.09 11.19 -5.76
CA THR A 216 1.56 11.24 -5.80
C THR A 216 2.04 11.49 -7.23
N LEU A 217 3.03 12.38 -7.39
CA LEU A 217 3.54 12.90 -8.65
C LEU A 217 5.05 12.61 -8.81
N GLY A 218 5.54 11.54 -8.17
CA GLY A 218 6.95 11.15 -8.19
C GLY A 218 7.85 12.26 -7.64
N GLU A 219 8.86 12.67 -8.40
CA GLU A 219 9.80 13.72 -8.01
C GLU A 219 9.15 15.09 -7.80
N ASN A 220 7.93 15.29 -8.32
CA ASN A 220 7.17 16.53 -8.15
C ASN A 220 6.38 16.56 -6.83
N GLY A 221 6.49 15.52 -6.00
CA GLY A 221 5.84 15.44 -4.69
C GLY A 221 4.41 14.93 -4.74
N SER A 222 3.49 15.57 -4.02
CA SER A 222 2.10 15.15 -3.94
C SER A 222 1.13 16.33 -3.87
N THR A 223 -0.11 16.08 -4.26
CA THR A 223 -1.19 17.07 -4.21
C THR A 223 -2.45 16.42 -3.66
N SER A 224 -3.21 17.15 -2.83
CA SER A 224 -4.53 16.73 -2.39
C SER A 224 -5.61 17.74 -2.76
N TYR A 225 -6.86 17.28 -2.79
CA TYR A 225 -8.06 18.08 -2.96
C TYR A 225 -9.14 17.65 -1.96
N ASP A 226 -9.70 18.59 -1.21
CA ASP A 226 -10.70 18.37 -0.17
C ASP A 226 -12.13 18.77 -0.56
N GLY A 227 -12.35 19.15 -1.81
CA GLY A 227 -13.61 19.69 -2.33
C GLY A 227 -13.63 21.22 -2.43
N SER A 228 -12.68 21.88 -1.78
CA SER A 228 -12.57 23.34 -1.77
C SER A 228 -11.17 23.82 -2.11
N ASN A 229 -10.16 23.16 -1.57
CA ASN A 229 -8.76 23.58 -1.63
C ASN A 229 -7.86 22.51 -2.24
N PHE A 230 -6.93 22.94 -3.06
CA PHE A 230 -5.78 22.14 -3.46
C PHE A 230 -4.61 22.43 -2.51
N VAL A 231 -3.98 21.38 -2.01
CA VAL A 231 -2.76 21.48 -1.21
C VAL A 231 -1.66 20.71 -1.93
N HIS A 232 -0.65 21.43 -2.41
CA HIS A 232 0.53 20.82 -3.04
C HIS A 232 1.72 20.82 -2.08
N ALA A 233 2.44 19.72 -2.00
CA ALA A 233 3.69 19.53 -1.26
C ALA A 233 4.79 19.06 -2.22
N PRO A 234 5.89 19.81 -2.40
CA PRO A 234 7.00 19.36 -3.23
C PRO A 234 7.77 18.22 -2.57
N SER A 235 8.42 17.38 -3.37
CA SER A 235 9.38 16.38 -2.89
C SER A 235 10.79 16.95 -2.82
N LYS A 236 11.60 16.43 -1.90
CA LYS A 236 13.04 16.67 -1.89
C LYS A 236 13.71 15.81 -2.97
N LYS A 237 14.74 16.35 -3.61
CA LYS A 237 15.53 15.57 -4.55
C LYS A 237 16.33 14.50 -3.81
N VAL A 238 16.20 13.26 -4.24
CA VAL A 238 16.91 12.11 -3.69
C VAL A 238 17.52 11.29 -4.82
N THR A 239 18.56 10.52 -4.51
CA THR A 239 19.07 9.51 -5.45
C THR A 239 18.20 8.28 -5.35
N VAL A 240 17.53 7.92 -6.43
CA VAL A 240 16.64 6.76 -6.48
C VAL A 240 17.47 5.49 -6.65
N ALA A 241 17.35 4.58 -5.69
CA ALA A 241 17.92 3.23 -5.74
C ALA A 241 16.87 2.17 -6.09
N ASP A 242 15.64 2.33 -5.57
CA ASP A 242 14.53 1.43 -5.77
C ASP A 242 13.20 2.17 -5.55
N THR A 243 12.18 1.90 -6.37
CA THR A 243 10.87 2.54 -6.24
C THR A 243 9.80 1.65 -5.58
N ILE A 244 10.15 0.40 -5.26
CA ILE A 244 9.21 -0.55 -4.64
C ILE A 244 8.78 -0.03 -3.25
N GLY A 245 7.47 -0.07 -2.98
CA GLY A 245 6.91 0.32 -1.70
C GLY A 245 6.84 1.83 -1.43
N ALA A 246 7.29 2.69 -2.35
CA ALA A 246 7.25 4.14 -2.19
C ALA A 246 5.82 4.65 -1.98
N GLY A 247 4.88 4.20 -2.82
CA GLY A 247 3.45 4.55 -2.72
C GLY A 247 2.84 4.10 -1.40
N ASP A 248 3.09 2.86 -1.01
CA ASP A 248 2.56 2.29 0.24
C ASP A 248 3.13 3.01 1.47
N SER A 249 4.44 3.31 1.44
CA SER A 249 5.09 4.07 2.52
C SER A 249 4.54 5.49 2.63
N HIS A 250 4.23 6.12 1.50
CA HIS A 250 3.54 7.40 1.47
C HIS A 250 2.14 7.29 2.11
N VAL A 251 1.35 6.25 1.77
CA VAL A 251 0.05 5.98 2.40
C VAL A 251 0.21 5.78 3.92
N GLY A 252 1.16 4.96 4.35
CA GLY A 252 1.44 4.74 5.78
C GLY A 252 1.74 6.04 6.53
N ALA A 253 2.55 6.90 5.93
CA ALA A 253 2.87 8.22 6.48
C ALA A 253 1.65 9.17 6.47
N VAL A 254 0.82 9.14 5.43
CA VAL A 254 -0.45 9.90 5.39
C VAL A 254 -1.36 9.46 6.54
N ILE A 255 -1.55 8.15 6.75
CA ILE A 255 -2.38 7.62 7.85
C ILE A 255 -1.82 8.10 9.19
N ALA A 256 -0.50 8.02 9.41
CA ALA A 256 0.14 8.49 10.63
C ALA A 256 -0.12 9.99 10.87
N GLY A 257 0.05 10.83 9.86
CA GLY A 257 -0.21 12.27 9.95
C GLY A 257 -1.69 12.61 10.20
N LEU A 258 -2.61 11.84 9.61
CA LEU A 258 -4.05 11.96 9.88
C LEU A 258 -4.38 11.62 11.33
N CYS A 259 -3.80 10.55 11.89
CA CYS A 259 -3.96 10.18 13.30
C CYS A 259 -3.42 11.26 14.27
N MET A 260 -2.48 12.06 13.83
CA MET A 260 -1.95 13.22 14.59
C MET A 260 -2.83 14.45 14.42
N HIS A 261 -3.90 14.40 13.63
CA HIS A 261 -4.76 15.53 13.29
C HIS A 261 -3.98 16.74 12.74
N ALA A 262 -2.89 16.47 12.02
CA ALA A 262 -2.05 17.49 11.43
C ALA A 262 -2.73 18.15 10.23
N ASN A 263 -2.26 19.32 9.83
CA ASN A 263 -2.76 19.94 8.61
C ASN A 263 -2.25 19.18 7.37
N MET A 264 -3.03 19.22 6.28
CA MET A 264 -2.75 18.43 5.09
C MET A 264 -1.38 18.77 4.45
N LYS A 265 -0.92 20.01 4.56
CA LYS A 265 0.38 20.40 4.01
C LYS A 265 1.53 19.68 4.70
N ASP A 266 1.52 19.61 6.02
CA ASP A 266 2.56 18.93 6.80
C ASP A 266 2.47 17.41 6.60
N ILE A 267 1.24 16.85 6.53
CA ILE A 267 1.03 15.44 6.21
C ILE A 267 1.69 15.07 4.87
N LEU A 268 1.43 15.85 3.81
CA LEU A 268 1.99 15.56 2.49
C LEU A 268 3.50 15.74 2.44
N LEU A 269 4.05 16.78 3.09
CA LEU A 269 5.51 16.98 3.18
C LEU A 269 6.18 15.82 3.91
N PHE A 270 5.62 15.42 5.04
CA PHE A 270 6.08 14.26 5.81
C PHE A 270 6.03 12.97 4.98
N ALA A 271 4.90 12.71 4.31
CA ALA A 271 4.74 11.52 3.50
C ALA A 271 5.70 11.48 2.29
N ASN A 272 5.95 12.63 1.66
CA ASN A 272 6.95 12.75 0.60
C ASN A 272 8.37 12.46 1.10
N ASP A 273 8.74 12.93 2.29
CA ASP A 273 10.05 12.68 2.87
C ASP A 273 10.24 11.20 3.26
N ILE A 274 9.20 10.56 3.82
CA ILE A 274 9.21 9.10 4.09
C ILE A 274 9.37 8.32 2.79
N ALA A 275 8.57 8.61 1.75
CA ALA A 275 8.68 7.94 0.46
C ALA A 275 10.06 8.20 -0.19
N GLY A 276 10.58 9.42 -0.10
CA GLY A 276 11.92 9.79 -0.56
C GLY A 276 13.05 9.01 0.13
N ALA A 277 12.92 8.78 1.43
CA ALA A 277 13.88 7.96 2.18
C ALA A 277 13.80 6.47 1.79
N VAL A 278 12.59 5.94 1.54
CA VAL A 278 12.39 4.57 1.05
C VAL A 278 13.04 4.39 -0.32
N VAL A 279 12.77 5.25 -1.29
CA VAL A 279 13.32 5.08 -2.65
C VAL A 279 14.83 5.27 -2.73
N SER A 280 15.48 5.84 -1.70
CA SER A 280 16.91 6.02 -1.63
C SER A 280 17.67 4.74 -1.26
N LYS A 281 16.98 3.66 -0.95
CA LYS A 281 17.54 2.36 -0.56
C LYS A 281 17.01 1.25 -1.47
N LYS A 282 17.63 0.08 -1.43
CA LYS A 282 17.09 -1.13 -2.06
C LYS A 282 16.05 -1.78 -1.16
N GLY A 283 14.89 -2.13 -1.73
CA GLY A 283 13.76 -2.73 -1.03
C GLY A 283 12.82 -1.72 -0.36
N ALA A 284 11.64 -2.17 0.05
CA ALA A 284 10.53 -1.33 0.52
C ALA A 284 10.65 -0.84 1.98
N GLY A 285 11.74 -1.10 2.69
CA GLY A 285 11.88 -0.83 4.11
C GLY A 285 12.63 0.45 4.46
N LEU A 286 12.27 1.05 5.61
CA LEU A 286 13.01 2.12 6.27
C LEU A 286 13.56 1.61 7.60
N GLU A 287 14.70 2.15 8.06
CA GLU A 287 15.16 1.91 9.42
C GLU A 287 14.31 2.75 10.41
N PRO A 288 13.91 2.18 11.56
CA PRO A 288 13.06 2.90 12.53
C PRO A 288 13.61 4.27 12.95
N ALA A 289 14.92 4.36 13.17
CA ALA A 289 15.56 5.63 13.52
C ALA A 289 15.34 6.70 12.45
N SER A 290 15.47 6.35 11.16
CA SER A 290 15.25 7.27 10.04
C SER A 290 13.79 7.73 9.95
N ALA A 291 12.83 6.83 10.17
CA ALA A 291 11.42 7.20 10.19
C ALA A 291 11.08 8.18 11.30
N LEU A 292 11.60 7.94 12.53
CA LEU A 292 11.41 8.83 13.67
C LEU A 292 12.11 10.18 13.50
N GLU A 293 13.30 10.21 12.92
CA GLU A 293 14.00 11.49 12.62
C GLU A 293 13.17 12.36 11.66
N ILE A 294 12.59 11.75 10.62
CA ILE A 294 11.72 12.48 9.68
C ILE A 294 10.44 12.91 10.41
N TYR A 295 9.82 12.04 11.19
CA TYR A 295 8.62 12.34 11.95
C TYR A 295 8.79 13.57 12.85
N HIS A 296 9.86 13.65 13.63
CA HIS A 296 10.14 14.77 14.55
C HIS A 296 10.48 16.10 13.84
N GLN A 297 10.58 16.13 12.49
CA GLN A 297 10.71 17.38 11.75
C GLN A 297 9.36 18.04 11.51
N TYR A 298 8.26 17.29 11.62
CA TYR A 298 6.91 17.75 11.27
C TYR A 298 5.94 17.75 12.47
N PHE A 299 6.21 16.87 13.46
CA PHE A 299 5.30 16.62 14.60
C PHE A 299 6.05 16.55 15.98
#